data_fc2459401c06b2d4b633d2cf7cda8776
#
_entry.id   fc2459401c06b2d4b633d2cf7cda8776
#
_cell.length_a   1.000
_cell.length_b   1.000
_cell.length_c   1.000
_cell.angle_alpha   90.00
_cell.angle_beta   90.00
_cell.angle_gamma   90.00
#
_symmetry.space_group_name_H-M   'P 1'
#
loop_
_entity.id
_entity.type
_entity.pdbx_description
1 polymer ?
#
loop_
_entity_poly.entity_id
_entity_poly.type
_entity_poly.pdbx_seq_one_letter_code
_entity_poly.pdbx_strand_id
1 'polypeptide(L)'
;YTHQALQKKNISVKAESLSVPALCNRKEAAAVVEQLRRKYDVPPRLIVFIGDPGWIVCRELFDDVWKDVPVIITNARDRLPATLDILLSHEELTESNTVPAYEWRKGYNVTTLGQVYYVKETIGLMRQLMPDMKRLAFISDDRYISEAVRGDVEQAMTGSFPELAFEQLSTRNISTEMLLDTLKSYDKTTGLIYYSWFETHNQDDNNYLFDHIQEIITRFVHSPLFLLAPEDLSNNTFAGGYYVSVESFGDSLLQLIHRVLEGEFPRDIPPALGGKPAAYLCYPALQSYDIPVSLYPKEAVYINLPVSFFEQYKKEILMTVVLLLVVVSAVGYYIHILKRAHQRMKEAQLKAEEANQLKSAFLANMSHEIRTPLNAIVGFSNMLPHVENREEMLEYAGIIEINTELLLQLINDILDMSKIESGMYDFHVTQVDANQLMSEVEQVARLRIRTDEVSLSFAERLPQCVFHTDKNRLIQVLTNLVVNAIKFTSQGEIQIGYRLQDAHTLYFYVSDTGCGMSAEQCEHVFERFVKYNTFIQGTGLGLSICKMIIEKLGGEIGVQSESGKGSVFWFTLPYRASASL
;
A
#
# COMPACT_ATOMS: atom_id res chain seq x y z
N TYR A 1 41.59 5.11 -1.54
CA TYR A 1 40.89 3.98 -0.89
C TYR A 1 41.56 3.57 0.42
N THR A 2 42.76 3.01 0.37
CA THR A 2 43.51 2.47 1.54
C THR A 2 43.75 3.55 2.61
N HIS A 3 44.16 4.76 2.23
CA HIS A 3 44.38 5.87 3.13
C HIS A 3 43.11 6.25 3.91
N GLN A 4 41.98 6.40 3.23
CA GLN A 4 40.68 6.70 3.85
C GLN A 4 40.20 5.59 4.80
N ALA A 5 40.43 4.32 4.41
CA ALA A 5 40.07 3.18 5.24
C ALA A 5 40.90 3.12 6.54
N LEU A 6 42.21 3.43 6.48
CA LEU A 6 43.08 3.51 7.65
C LEU A 6 42.73 4.68 8.57
N GLN A 7 42.40 5.86 8.01
CA GLN A 7 41.95 7.01 8.78
C GLN A 7 40.67 6.73 9.57
N LYS A 8 39.71 6.01 8.99
CA LYS A 8 38.49 5.58 9.70
C LYS A 8 38.78 4.73 10.94
N LYS A 9 39.94 4.07 10.98
CA LYS A 9 40.41 3.26 12.12
C LYS A 9 41.37 3.99 13.05
N ASN A 10 41.43 5.33 12.96
CA ASN A 10 42.36 6.19 13.75
C ASN A 10 43.85 5.87 13.52
N ILE A 11 44.22 5.37 12.35
CA ILE A 11 45.61 5.18 11.97
C ILE A 11 46.05 6.42 11.19
N SER A 12 47.07 7.12 11.72
CA SER A 12 47.66 8.25 11.03
C SER A 12 48.57 7.79 9.91
N VAL A 13 48.29 8.23 8.70
CA VAL A 13 49.08 7.88 7.49
C VAL A 13 49.75 9.16 6.99
N LYS A 14 51.04 9.11 6.77
CA LYS A 14 51.82 10.16 6.09
C LYS A 14 52.31 9.60 4.75
N ALA A 15 52.05 10.34 3.69
CA ALA A 15 52.52 10.00 2.35
C ALA A 15 53.71 10.86 1.98
N GLU A 16 54.75 10.24 1.44
CA GLU A 16 55.96 10.92 0.95
C GLU A 16 56.18 10.56 -0.51
N SER A 17 56.47 11.52 -1.35
CA SER A 17 56.90 11.30 -2.71
C SER A 17 58.44 11.32 -2.75
N LEU A 18 59.01 10.20 -3.19
CA LEU A 18 60.46 10.11 -3.30
C LEU A 18 60.98 10.59 -4.65
N SER A 19 60.10 10.83 -5.62
CA SER A 19 60.41 11.22 -7.00
C SER A 19 61.54 10.39 -7.62
N VAL A 20 61.61 9.07 -7.30
CA VAL A 20 62.66 8.18 -7.74
C VAL A 20 62.90 8.20 -9.26
N PRO A 21 61.86 8.32 -10.12
CA PRO A 21 62.06 8.43 -11.56
C PRO A 21 62.85 9.66 -12.02
N ALA A 22 62.93 10.71 -11.19
CA ALA A 22 63.68 11.93 -11.47
C ALA A 22 65.10 11.91 -10.92
N LEU A 23 65.49 10.85 -10.17
CA LEU A 23 66.85 10.70 -9.64
C LEU A 23 67.76 10.17 -10.72
N CYS A 24 68.85 10.90 -11.01
CA CYS A 24 69.77 10.56 -12.07
C CYS A 24 71.12 10.01 -11.52
N ASN A 25 71.42 10.13 -10.23
CA ASN A 25 72.67 9.71 -9.67
C ASN A 25 72.60 9.40 -8.17
N ARG A 26 73.64 8.73 -7.63
CA ARG A 26 73.72 8.34 -6.20
C ARG A 26 73.69 9.55 -5.24
N LYS A 27 74.21 10.70 -5.64
CA LYS A 27 74.22 11.89 -4.77
C LYS A 27 72.82 12.42 -4.51
N GLU A 28 71.98 12.40 -5.52
CA GLU A 28 70.55 12.79 -5.39
C GLU A 28 69.80 11.76 -4.55
N ALA A 29 70.00 10.49 -4.79
CA ALA A 29 69.42 9.40 -4.00
C ALA A 29 69.80 9.53 -2.51
N ALA A 30 71.10 9.77 -2.22
CA ALA A 30 71.60 9.97 -0.86
C ALA A 30 70.99 11.23 -0.19
N ALA A 31 70.74 12.29 -0.95
CA ALA A 31 70.08 13.48 -0.42
C ALA A 31 68.61 13.20 0.03
N VAL A 32 67.87 12.41 -0.72
CA VAL A 32 66.51 11.97 -0.33
C VAL A 32 66.54 11.13 0.94
N VAL A 33 67.49 10.19 1.05
CA VAL A 33 67.67 9.36 2.25
C VAL A 33 67.99 10.21 3.48
N GLU A 34 68.91 11.15 3.35
CA GLU A 34 69.27 12.04 4.43
C GLU A 34 68.13 13.00 4.85
N GLN A 35 67.32 13.47 3.89
CA GLN A 35 66.10 14.26 4.17
C GLN A 35 65.08 13.45 4.98
N LEU A 36 64.83 12.18 4.61
CA LEU A 36 63.95 11.28 5.35
C LEU A 36 64.47 11.03 6.78
N ARG A 37 65.80 10.79 6.93
CA ARG A 37 66.46 10.57 8.21
C ARG A 37 66.23 11.74 9.16
N ARG A 38 66.36 12.95 8.66
CA ARG A 38 66.13 14.18 9.45
C ARG A 38 64.68 14.46 9.76
N LYS A 39 63.77 14.09 8.86
CA LYS A 39 62.33 14.32 9.02
C LYS A 39 61.71 13.33 10.00
N TYR A 40 62.22 12.13 10.09
CA TYR A 40 61.66 11.03 10.90
C TYR A 40 62.73 10.53 11.90
N ASP A 41 63.05 11.38 12.89
CA ASP A 41 63.92 11.06 14.04
C ASP A 41 63.32 9.94 14.91
N VAL A 42 61.99 9.84 14.95
CA VAL A 42 61.24 8.73 15.53
C VAL A 42 60.78 7.81 14.38
N PRO A 43 61.25 6.55 14.34
CA PRO A 43 60.87 5.62 13.28
C PRO A 43 59.34 5.42 13.20
N PRO A 44 58.77 5.31 11.99
CA PRO A 44 57.38 4.97 11.84
C PRO A 44 57.10 3.53 12.27
N ARG A 45 55.85 3.21 12.67
CA ARG A 45 55.50 1.86 13.09
C ARG A 45 55.43 0.86 11.95
N LEU A 46 55.23 1.31 10.72
CA LEU A 46 55.16 0.54 9.49
C LEU A 46 55.44 1.48 8.30
N ILE A 47 56.19 0.99 7.35
CA ILE A 47 56.43 1.66 6.06
C ILE A 47 55.83 0.81 4.93
N VAL A 48 55.10 1.48 4.04
CA VAL A 48 54.58 0.87 2.82
C VAL A 48 55.22 1.55 1.63
N PHE A 49 56.07 0.83 0.89
CA PHE A 49 56.61 1.32 -0.37
C PHE A 49 55.68 0.95 -1.53
N ILE A 50 55.41 1.92 -2.39
CA ILE A 50 54.67 1.71 -3.62
C ILE A 50 55.71 1.43 -4.71
N GLY A 51 55.96 0.15 -4.94
CA GLY A 51 56.99 -0.35 -5.87
C GLY A 51 58.39 -0.51 -5.25
N ASP A 52 59.19 -1.33 -5.88
CA ASP A 52 60.57 -1.66 -5.49
C ASP A 52 61.54 -0.46 -5.52
N PRO A 53 61.43 0.53 -6.45
CA PRO A 53 62.40 1.63 -6.53
C PRO A 53 62.56 2.40 -5.22
N GLY A 54 61.43 2.68 -4.53
CA GLY A 54 61.50 3.36 -3.22
C GLY A 54 62.23 2.55 -2.16
N TRP A 55 62.06 1.22 -2.14
CA TRP A 55 62.80 0.31 -1.27
C TRP A 55 64.29 0.31 -1.59
N ILE A 56 64.66 0.16 -2.88
CA ILE A 56 66.06 0.10 -3.33
C ILE A 56 66.79 1.39 -2.90
N VAL A 57 66.21 2.56 -3.10
CA VAL A 57 66.79 3.85 -2.73
C VAL A 57 66.93 4.01 -1.21
N CYS A 58 65.90 3.63 -0.43
CA CYS A 58 65.83 3.87 1.00
C CYS A 58 66.42 2.74 1.86
N ARG A 59 66.88 1.65 1.29
CA ARG A 59 67.33 0.44 2.02
C ARG A 59 68.35 0.74 3.11
N GLU A 60 69.29 1.65 2.87
CA GLU A 60 70.35 2.01 3.82
C GLU A 60 69.79 2.58 5.16
N LEU A 61 68.58 3.13 5.19
CA LEU A 61 67.91 3.53 6.43
C LEU A 61 67.62 2.35 7.37
N PHE A 62 67.43 1.19 6.82
CA PHE A 62 67.12 -0.05 7.56
C PHE A 62 68.37 -0.82 8.03
N ASP A 63 69.56 -0.36 7.66
CA ASP A 63 70.80 -0.85 8.21
C ASP A 63 71.16 -0.17 9.55
N ASP A 64 70.56 1.01 9.82
CA ASP A 64 70.86 1.85 10.99
C ASP A 64 69.62 2.28 11.74
N VAL A 65 69.06 3.43 11.41
CA VAL A 65 68.01 4.15 12.22
C VAL A 65 66.68 3.41 12.23
N TRP A 66 66.32 2.71 11.15
CA TRP A 66 65.04 2.00 10.97
C TRP A 66 65.19 0.49 10.95
N LYS A 67 66.22 -0.08 11.59
CA LYS A 67 66.61 -1.46 11.51
C LYS A 67 65.48 -2.48 11.72
N ASP A 68 64.56 -2.24 12.64
CA ASP A 68 63.48 -3.17 12.99
C ASP A 68 62.14 -2.69 12.50
N VAL A 69 62.08 -1.61 11.72
CA VAL A 69 60.79 -1.08 11.21
C VAL A 69 60.21 -2.09 10.22
N PRO A 70 58.94 -2.49 10.43
CA PRO A 70 58.23 -3.36 9.49
C PRO A 70 58.03 -2.68 8.13
N VAL A 71 58.24 -3.45 7.05
CA VAL A 71 58.08 -2.92 5.67
C VAL A 71 57.16 -3.82 4.85
N ILE A 72 56.26 -3.17 4.12
CA ILE A 72 55.47 -3.81 3.05
C ILE A 72 55.85 -3.12 1.74
N ILE A 73 56.22 -3.91 0.74
CA ILE A 73 56.46 -3.41 -0.62
C ILE A 73 55.29 -3.86 -1.50
N THR A 74 54.55 -2.91 -2.06
CA THR A 74 53.47 -3.18 -3.03
C THR A 74 54.04 -3.17 -4.45
N ASN A 75 53.31 -3.73 -5.40
CA ASN A 75 53.76 -3.81 -6.81
C ASN A 75 55.17 -4.42 -6.95
N ALA A 76 55.50 -5.31 -6.05
CA ALA A 76 56.84 -5.91 -5.98
C ALA A 76 57.08 -6.87 -7.15
N ARG A 77 58.32 -6.87 -7.67
CA ARG A 77 58.78 -7.72 -8.73
C ARG A 77 59.65 -8.88 -8.21
N ASP A 78 59.76 -9.94 -9.00
CA ASP A 78 60.59 -11.12 -8.68
C ASP A 78 62.05 -10.89 -8.97
N ARG A 79 62.38 -10.03 -9.91
CA ARG A 79 63.77 -9.62 -10.25
C ARG A 79 63.91 -8.12 -10.16
N LEU A 80 65.02 -7.66 -9.60
CA LEU A 80 65.32 -6.25 -9.38
C LEU A 80 66.69 -5.90 -10.03
N PRO A 81 66.96 -4.61 -10.34
CA PRO A 81 68.27 -4.16 -10.76
C PRO A 81 69.35 -4.64 -9.81
N ALA A 82 70.50 -5.14 -10.33
CA ALA A 82 71.58 -5.68 -9.52
C ALA A 82 72.25 -4.61 -8.63
N THR A 83 72.14 -3.32 -9.04
CA THR A 83 72.69 -2.17 -8.30
C THR A 83 71.81 -0.97 -8.38
N LEU A 84 72.01 -0.01 -7.45
CA LEU A 84 71.30 1.28 -7.47
C LEU A 84 71.61 2.05 -8.76
N ASP A 85 72.84 1.97 -9.29
CA ASP A 85 73.24 2.66 -10.52
C ASP A 85 72.44 2.25 -11.72
N ILE A 86 72.13 0.94 -11.86
CA ILE A 86 71.30 0.41 -12.93
C ILE A 86 69.87 0.95 -12.83
N LEU A 87 69.35 1.10 -11.61
CA LEU A 87 68.04 1.73 -11.41
C LEU A 87 68.03 3.20 -11.85
N LEU A 88 69.08 3.95 -11.49
CA LEU A 88 69.20 5.40 -11.74
C LEU A 88 69.58 5.73 -13.19
N SER A 89 70.26 4.84 -13.90
CA SER A 89 70.69 5.03 -15.28
C SER A 89 69.57 4.77 -16.30
N HIS A 90 68.45 4.21 -15.86
CA HIS A 90 67.33 3.78 -16.74
C HIS A 90 67.79 2.82 -17.86
N GLU A 91 68.84 1.99 -17.57
CA GLU A 91 69.30 0.97 -18.51
C GLU A 91 68.25 -0.11 -18.76
N GLU A 92 68.29 -0.70 -19.93
CA GLU A 92 67.43 -1.82 -20.26
C GLU A 92 67.69 -3.00 -19.32
N LEU A 93 66.64 -3.55 -18.75
CA LEU A 93 66.74 -4.68 -17.82
C LEU A 93 66.92 -6.00 -18.58
N THR A 94 67.98 -6.69 -18.24
CA THR A 94 68.32 -8.00 -18.80
C THR A 94 68.56 -9.01 -17.67
N GLU A 95 68.67 -10.30 -17.99
CA GLU A 95 69.04 -11.29 -16.98
C GLU A 95 70.44 -11.03 -16.36
N SER A 96 71.36 -10.42 -17.11
CA SER A 96 72.73 -10.15 -16.67
C SER A 96 72.83 -8.97 -15.69
N ASN A 97 71.93 -7.98 -15.73
CA ASN A 97 71.99 -6.82 -14.87
C ASN A 97 70.84 -6.76 -13.81
N THR A 98 70.13 -7.88 -13.66
CA THR A 98 69.09 -8.03 -12.62
C THR A 98 69.41 -9.20 -11.71
N VAL A 99 68.96 -9.13 -10.46
CA VAL A 99 69.08 -10.19 -9.46
C VAL A 99 67.68 -10.56 -8.92
N PRO A 100 67.54 -11.81 -8.40
CA PRO A 100 66.32 -12.17 -7.70
C PRO A 100 66.01 -11.20 -6.56
N ALA A 101 64.80 -10.75 -6.44
CA ALA A 101 64.38 -9.72 -5.46
C ALA A 101 64.62 -10.13 -4.00
N TYR A 102 64.68 -11.44 -3.70
CA TYR A 102 64.96 -11.91 -2.34
C TYR A 102 66.37 -11.46 -1.88
N GLU A 103 67.35 -11.28 -2.77
CA GLU A 103 68.67 -10.81 -2.43
C GLU A 103 68.68 -9.39 -1.86
N TRP A 104 67.83 -8.51 -2.40
CA TRP A 104 67.64 -7.17 -1.89
C TRP A 104 66.88 -7.11 -0.55
N ARG A 105 66.09 -8.14 -0.24
CA ARG A 105 65.22 -8.22 0.93
C ARG A 105 65.79 -9.09 2.05
N LYS A 106 66.80 -9.90 1.75
CA LYS A 106 67.41 -10.82 2.70
C LYS A 106 67.98 -10.12 3.93
N GLY A 107 67.52 -10.53 5.11
CA GLY A 107 67.98 -9.97 6.41
C GLY A 107 67.12 -8.81 6.92
N TYR A 108 66.18 -8.29 6.15
CA TYR A 108 65.30 -7.20 6.55
C TYR A 108 63.91 -7.71 6.97
N ASN A 109 63.21 -6.87 7.74
CA ASN A 109 61.83 -7.18 8.17
C ASN A 109 60.84 -6.71 7.10
N VAL A 110 60.78 -7.44 5.98
CA VAL A 110 60.05 -7.04 4.77
C VAL A 110 59.15 -8.16 4.29
N THR A 111 57.90 -7.81 3.92
CA THR A 111 57.01 -8.64 3.10
C THR A 111 56.57 -7.90 1.85
N THR A 112 55.98 -8.61 0.91
CA THR A 112 55.58 -8.03 -0.37
C THR A 112 54.16 -8.38 -0.78
N LEU A 113 53.51 -7.43 -1.42
CA LEU A 113 52.25 -7.61 -2.12
C LEU A 113 52.50 -7.36 -3.62
N GLY A 114 52.67 -8.46 -4.37
CA GLY A 114 52.95 -8.38 -5.79
C GLY A 114 51.72 -7.99 -6.62
N GLN A 115 51.98 -7.37 -7.76
CA GLN A 115 50.99 -7.13 -8.79
C GLN A 115 51.38 -7.89 -10.05
N VAL A 116 50.45 -8.63 -10.62
CA VAL A 116 50.61 -9.31 -11.90
C VAL A 116 49.91 -8.50 -12.98
N TYR A 117 50.61 -8.35 -14.12
CA TYR A 117 50.01 -7.79 -15.33
C TYR A 117 49.51 -8.94 -16.20
N TYR A 118 48.18 -9.02 -16.33
CA TYR A 118 47.50 -10.11 -17.04
C TYR A 118 47.47 -9.85 -18.54
N VAL A 119 48.66 -9.84 -19.14
CA VAL A 119 48.91 -9.50 -20.56
C VAL A 119 48.17 -10.47 -21.49
N LYS A 120 48.30 -11.78 -21.25
CA LYS A 120 47.66 -12.80 -22.09
C LYS A 120 46.14 -12.70 -22.07
N GLU A 121 45.58 -12.49 -20.88
CA GLU A 121 44.14 -12.34 -20.68
C GLU A 121 43.65 -11.06 -21.32
N THR A 122 44.40 -9.95 -21.23
CA THR A 122 44.06 -8.68 -21.90
C THR A 122 44.09 -8.83 -23.43
N ILE A 123 45.12 -9.45 -24.00
CA ILE A 123 45.17 -9.69 -25.45
C ILE A 123 44.06 -10.65 -25.89
N GLY A 124 43.77 -11.68 -25.09
CA GLY A 124 42.62 -12.57 -25.33
C GLY A 124 41.28 -11.84 -25.34
N LEU A 125 41.10 -10.93 -24.38
CA LEU A 125 39.93 -10.04 -24.32
C LEU A 125 39.81 -9.11 -25.55
N MET A 126 40.95 -8.53 -25.96
CA MET A 126 41.02 -7.71 -27.17
C MET A 126 40.62 -8.51 -28.41
N ARG A 127 41.11 -9.72 -28.59
CA ARG A 127 40.75 -10.61 -29.72
C ARG A 127 39.29 -10.99 -29.74
N GLN A 128 38.68 -11.17 -28.57
CA GLN A 128 37.24 -11.41 -28.47
C GLN A 128 36.42 -10.19 -28.91
N LEU A 129 36.85 -8.99 -28.52
CA LEU A 129 36.17 -7.71 -28.87
C LEU A 129 36.49 -7.24 -30.28
N MET A 130 37.69 -7.65 -30.82
CA MET A 130 38.24 -7.26 -32.12
C MET A 130 38.63 -8.52 -32.90
N PRO A 131 37.70 -9.31 -33.44
CA PRO A 131 38.05 -10.57 -34.12
C PRO A 131 38.99 -10.42 -35.32
N ASP A 132 38.96 -9.24 -35.98
CA ASP A 132 39.77 -8.90 -37.15
C ASP A 132 41.14 -8.29 -36.77
N MET A 133 41.54 -8.31 -35.50
CA MET A 133 42.81 -7.77 -35.04
C MET A 133 43.99 -8.50 -35.67
N LYS A 134 44.91 -7.78 -36.32
CA LYS A 134 46.10 -8.28 -37.01
C LYS A 134 47.39 -7.77 -36.39
N ARG A 135 47.35 -6.68 -35.67
CA ARG A 135 48.52 -6.01 -35.06
C ARG A 135 48.19 -5.63 -33.61
N LEU A 136 49.21 -5.70 -32.77
CA LEU A 136 49.22 -5.15 -31.42
C LEU A 136 50.32 -4.08 -31.33
N ALA A 137 49.96 -2.87 -30.92
CA ALA A 137 50.92 -1.83 -30.55
C ALA A 137 50.89 -1.62 -29.04
N PHE A 138 52.06 -1.66 -28.41
CA PHE A 138 52.26 -1.45 -26.98
C PHE A 138 52.90 -0.09 -26.73
N ILE A 139 52.23 0.76 -25.95
CA ILE A 139 52.64 2.14 -25.65
C ILE A 139 53.21 2.18 -24.25
N SER A 140 54.49 2.49 -24.11
CA SER A 140 55.14 2.59 -22.80
C SER A 140 56.30 3.62 -22.81
N ASP A 141 56.72 4.05 -21.63
CA ASP A 141 57.93 4.84 -21.43
C ASP A 141 59.14 3.96 -21.11
N ASP A 142 60.28 4.57 -20.84
CA ASP A 142 61.56 3.92 -20.56
C ASP A 142 61.88 3.74 -19.07
N ARG A 143 60.89 4.00 -18.19
CA ARG A 143 61.08 3.80 -16.75
C ARG A 143 61.21 2.32 -16.40
N TYR A 144 61.88 2.04 -15.28
CA TYR A 144 62.15 0.70 -14.76
C TYR A 144 60.93 -0.26 -14.80
N ILE A 145 59.76 0.20 -14.34
CA ILE A 145 58.54 -0.61 -14.29
C ILE A 145 58.03 -0.88 -15.72
N SER A 146 58.02 0.14 -16.56
CA SER A 146 57.57 0.05 -17.95
C SER A 146 58.41 -0.91 -18.78
N GLU A 147 59.74 -0.92 -18.58
CA GLU A 147 60.66 -1.87 -19.19
C GLU A 147 60.34 -3.32 -18.77
N ALA A 148 60.08 -3.57 -17.50
CA ALA A 148 59.75 -4.89 -17.03
C ALA A 148 58.40 -5.40 -17.59
N VAL A 149 57.39 -4.52 -17.68
CA VAL A 149 56.08 -4.86 -18.29
C VAL A 149 56.21 -5.11 -19.79
N ARG A 150 57.07 -4.35 -20.47
CA ARG A 150 57.40 -4.59 -21.87
C ARG A 150 57.89 -6.00 -22.11
N GLY A 151 58.85 -6.49 -21.29
CA GLY A 151 59.33 -7.86 -21.36
C GLY A 151 58.21 -8.90 -21.21
N ASP A 152 57.25 -8.67 -20.28
CA ASP A 152 56.09 -9.53 -20.12
C ASP A 152 55.20 -9.55 -21.39
N VAL A 153 55.03 -8.38 -22.07
CA VAL A 153 54.28 -8.28 -23.32
C VAL A 153 54.97 -9.00 -24.46
N GLU A 154 56.28 -8.78 -24.63
CA GLU A 154 57.08 -9.47 -25.66
C GLU A 154 57.05 -11.00 -25.48
N GLN A 155 57.16 -11.48 -24.26
CA GLN A 155 57.05 -12.90 -23.96
C GLN A 155 55.66 -13.45 -24.27
N ALA A 156 54.58 -12.68 -23.97
CA ALA A 156 53.23 -13.08 -24.31
C ALA A 156 52.99 -13.13 -25.82
N MET A 157 53.52 -12.15 -26.56
CA MET A 157 53.41 -12.07 -28.02
C MET A 157 54.13 -13.23 -28.69
N THR A 158 55.40 -13.47 -28.33
CA THR A 158 56.21 -14.57 -28.93
C THR A 158 55.68 -15.94 -28.57
N GLY A 159 55.22 -16.14 -27.34
CA GLY A 159 54.80 -17.43 -26.83
C GLY A 159 53.33 -17.80 -27.09
N SER A 160 52.42 -16.83 -27.08
CA SER A 160 50.97 -17.09 -27.10
C SER A 160 50.23 -16.50 -28.32
N PHE A 161 50.79 -15.47 -28.95
CA PHE A 161 50.15 -14.75 -30.07
C PHE A 161 51.12 -14.47 -31.23
N PRO A 162 51.87 -15.46 -31.71
CA PRO A 162 52.90 -15.26 -32.75
C PRO A 162 52.33 -14.86 -34.11
N GLU A 163 51.02 -15.02 -34.30
CA GLU A 163 50.30 -14.61 -35.52
C GLU A 163 50.02 -13.10 -35.61
N LEU A 164 50.11 -12.38 -34.49
CA LEU A 164 49.88 -10.92 -34.48
C LEU A 164 51.21 -10.19 -34.73
N ALA A 165 51.15 -9.19 -35.63
CA ALA A 165 52.28 -8.27 -35.77
C ALA A 165 52.42 -7.45 -34.49
N PHE A 166 53.60 -7.36 -33.91
CA PHE A 166 53.88 -6.61 -32.70
C PHE A 166 54.69 -5.35 -33.01
N GLU A 167 54.24 -4.22 -32.47
CA GLU A 167 54.92 -2.94 -32.59
C GLU A 167 55.08 -2.31 -31.20
N GLN A 168 56.25 -1.83 -30.90
CA GLN A 168 56.58 -1.19 -29.64
C GLN A 168 56.77 0.30 -29.84
N LEU A 169 55.97 1.08 -29.13
CA LEU A 169 56.01 2.55 -29.09
C LEU A 169 56.55 2.96 -27.72
N SER A 170 57.83 3.37 -27.68
CA SER A 170 58.51 3.73 -26.45
C SER A 170 59.13 5.13 -26.55
N THR A 171 59.13 5.90 -25.46
CA THR A 171 59.82 7.18 -25.33
C THR A 171 61.33 7.07 -25.58
N ARG A 172 61.90 5.83 -25.52
CA ARG A 172 63.26 5.57 -25.91
C ARG A 172 63.52 5.76 -27.41
N ASN A 173 62.49 5.46 -28.24
CA ASN A 173 62.66 5.34 -29.68
C ASN A 173 61.94 6.47 -30.44
N ILE A 174 60.88 7.04 -29.90
CA ILE A 174 60.04 8.04 -30.56
C ILE A 174 59.65 9.17 -29.58
N SER A 175 59.50 10.37 -30.12
CA SER A 175 58.97 11.52 -29.38
C SER A 175 57.44 11.46 -29.26
N THR A 176 56.88 12.24 -28.36
CA THR A 176 55.42 12.39 -28.19
C THR A 176 54.71 12.79 -29.49
N GLU A 177 55.30 13.71 -30.28
CA GLU A 177 54.75 14.13 -31.59
C GLU A 177 54.69 12.95 -32.60
N MET A 178 55.79 12.17 -32.68
CA MET A 178 55.82 10.97 -33.51
C MET A 178 54.83 9.91 -33.07
N LEU A 179 54.65 9.73 -31.74
CA LEU A 179 53.62 8.85 -31.21
C LEU A 179 52.24 9.27 -31.72
N LEU A 180 51.84 10.53 -31.54
CA LEU A 180 50.52 11.01 -31.94
C LEU A 180 50.26 10.85 -33.47
N ASP A 181 51.28 11.08 -34.29
CA ASP A 181 51.15 10.86 -35.73
C ASP A 181 51.07 9.38 -36.12
N THR A 182 51.80 8.51 -35.40
CA THR A 182 51.68 7.06 -35.57
C THR A 182 50.29 6.56 -35.20
N LEU A 183 49.76 7.01 -34.08
CA LEU A 183 48.42 6.61 -33.58
C LEU A 183 47.29 6.98 -34.54
N LYS A 184 47.41 8.12 -35.27
CA LYS A 184 46.45 8.51 -36.30
C LYS A 184 46.44 7.56 -37.51
N SER A 185 47.58 6.90 -37.78
CA SER A 185 47.71 6.00 -38.90
C SER A 185 47.08 4.62 -38.69
N TYR A 186 46.75 4.26 -37.47
CA TYR A 186 46.21 2.95 -37.14
C TYR A 186 44.73 2.83 -37.45
N ASP A 187 44.39 1.67 -37.99
CA ASP A 187 43.01 1.30 -38.32
C ASP A 187 42.40 0.39 -37.25
N LYS A 188 41.13 0.04 -37.42
CA LYS A 188 40.39 -0.85 -36.48
C LYS A 188 40.96 -2.29 -36.38
N THR A 189 41.97 -2.68 -37.19
CA THR A 189 42.65 -4.00 -37.08
C THR A 189 43.85 -3.95 -36.16
N THR A 190 44.21 -2.79 -35.63
CA THR A 190 45.31 -2.60 -34.70
C THR A 190 44.78 -2.47 -33.28
N GLY A 191 45.08 -3.41 -32.41
CA GLY A 191 44.79 -3.31 -30.97
C GLY A 191 45.87 -2.48 -30.28
N LEU A 192 45.49 -1.63 -29.36
CA LEU A 192 46.40 -0.75 -28.63
C LEU A 192 46.37 -1.08 -27.15
N ILE A 193 47.56 -1.30 -26.55
CA ILE A 193 47.71 -1.38 -25.09
C ILE A 193 48.50 -0.15 -24.63
N TYR A 194 47.90 0.64 -23.76
CA TYR A 194 48.55 1.74 -23.08
C TYR A 194 48.96 1.31 -21.67
N TYR A 195 50.23 1.54 -21.35
CA TYR A 195 50.72 1.31 -20.00
C TYR A 195 51.12 2.62 -19.32
N SER A 196 52.00 3.40 -19.95
CA SER A 196 52.46 4.69 -19.45
C SER A 196 53.15 5.47 -20.57
N TRP A 197 53.24 6.79 -20.43
CA TRP A 197 54.00 7.63 -21.33
C TRP A 197 54.59 8.80 -20.55
N PHE A 198 55.89 8.81 -20.37
CA PHE A 198 56.66 9.84 -19.66
C PHE A 198 57.95 10.11 -20.40
N GLU A 199 58.14 11.34 -20.88
CA GLU A 199 59.32 11.74 -21.64
C GLU A 199 60.30 12.48 -20.70
N THR A 200 61.47 11.88 -20.40
CA THR A 200 62.45 12.38 -19.45
C THR A 200 63.43 13.39 -20.06
N HIS A 201 63.45 13.56 -21.37
CA HIS A 201 64.51 14.30 -22.08
C HIS A 201 64.27 15.79 -22.31
N ASN A 202 63.16 16.35 -21.93
CA ASN A 202 62.93 17.79 -22.00
C ASN A 202 63.36 18.48 -20.70
N GLN A 203 64.58 19.02 -20.72
CA GLN A 203 65.13 19.87 -19.63
C GLN A 203 64.42 21.22 -19.47
N ASP A 204 63.48 21.56 -20.33
CA ASP A 204 62.68 22.78 -20.21
C ASP A 204 61.45 22.49 -19.37
N ASP A 205 61.22 23.31 -18.35
CA ASP A 205 60.28 23.32 -17.24
C ASP A 205 58.79 23.07 -17.58
N ASN A 206 58.41 22.33 -18.63
CA ASN A 206 57.05 22.07 -19.03
C ASN A 206 56.54 20.67 -18.64
N ASN A 207 56.57 20.35 -17.35
CA ASN A 207 55.88 19.22 -16.76
C ASN A 207 54.34 19.21 -16.91
N TYR A 208 53.78 20.19 -17.59
CA TYR A 208 52.32 20.30 -17.80
C TYR A 208 51.73 19.26 -18.72
N LEU A 209 52.54 18.55 -19.48
CA LEU A 209 52.08 17.48 -20.39
C LEU A 209 51.75 16.16 -19.68
N PHE A 210 52.29 15.95 -18.47
CA PHE A 210 52.21 14.64 -17.81
C PHE A 210 50.79 14.28 -17.42
N ASP A 211 50.03 15.18 -16.80
CA ASP A 211 48.67 14.92 -16.32
C ASP A 211 47.63 14.86 -17.48
N HIS A 212 47.96 15.40 -18.66
CA HIS A 212 47.04 15.47 -19.78
C HIS A 212 47.46 14.59 -20.99
N ILE A 213 48.62 13.92 -20.94
CA ILE A 213 49.09 13.10 -22.06
C ILE A 213 48.10 11.99 -22.43
N GLN A 214 47.47 11.38 -21.46
CA GLN A 214 46.44 10.36 -21.68
C GLN A 214 45.25 10.93 -22.45
N GLU A 215 44.73 12.12 -22.06
CA GLU A 215 43.64 12.80 -22.78
C GLU A 215 44.07 13.16 -24.21
N ILE A 216 45.31 13.58 -24.41
CA ILE A 216 45.84 13.89 -25.73
C ILE A 216 45.90 12.63 -26.59
N ILE A 217 46.53 11.57 -26.09
CA ILE A 217 46.65 10.29 -26.80
C ILE A 217 45.24 9.82 -27.25
N THR A 218 44.26 9.83 -26.34
CA THR A 218 42.92 9.33 -26.65
C THR A 218 42.17 10.16 -27.70
N ARG A 219 42.50 11.43 -27.89
CA ARG A 219 41.93 12.27 -28.95
C ARG A 219 42.42 11.93 -30.37
N PHE A 220 43.60 11.29 -30.45
CA PHE A 220 44.22 10.94 -31.72
C PHE A 220 44.07 9.45 -32.09
N VAL A 221 43.52 8.65 -31.20
CA VAL A 221 43.33 7.23 -31.39
C VAL A 221 41.97 6.92 -32.00
N HIS A 222 41.98 6.13 -33.09
CA HIS A 222 40.77 5.64 -33.75
C HIS A 222 40.51 4.14 -33.49
N SER A 223 41.43 3.49 -32.83
CA SER A 223 41.38 2.08 -32.45
C SER A 223 41.15 1.91 -30.94
N PRO A 224 40.52 0.82 -30.49
CA PRO A 224 40.27 0.60 -29.07
C PRO A 224 41.58 0.55 -28.27
N LEU A 225 41.65 1.38 -27.21
CA LEU A 225 42.81 1.50 -26.34
C LEU A 225 42.57 0.73 -25.03
N PHE A 226 43.41 -0.27 -24.76
CA PHE A 226 43.27 -1.11 -23.58
C PHE A 226 44.38 -0.83 -22.54
N LEU A 227 44.14 -1.28 -21.30
CA LEU A 227 45.01 -1.08 -20.15
C LEU A 227 45.48 -2.41 -19.56
N LEU A 228 46.69 -2.43 -19.00
CA LEU A 228 47.20 -3.54 -18.20
C LEU A 228 47.10 -3.30 -16.68
N ALA A 229 46.83 -2.10 -16.28
CA ALA A 229 46.72 -1.70 -14.89
C ALA A 229 45.42 -0.91 -14.69
N PRO A 230 44.89 -0.85 -13.46
CA PRO A 230 43.71 -0.06 -13.17
C PRO A 230 43.98 1.43 -13.35
N GLU A 231 43.26 2.07 -14.23
CA GLU A 231 43.24 3.49 -14.46
C GLU A 231 41.82 4.01 -14.31
N ASP A 232 41.63 5.32 -14.27
CA ASP A 232 40.33 5.93 -14.20
C ASP A 232 39.57 5.81 -15.54
N LEU A 233 38.64 4.89 -15.59
CA LEU A 233 37.77 4.67 -16.74
C LEU A 233 36.56 5.66 -16.79
N SER A 234 36.47 6.59 -15.85
CA SER A 234 35.34 7.55 -15.80
C SER A 234 35.29 8.46 -17.01
N ASN A 235 36.42 8.75 -17.62
CA ASN A 235 36.56 9.63 -18.80
C ASN A 235 36.12 8.97 -20.12
N ASN A 236 35.69 7.71 -20.10
CA ASN A 236 35.23 6.96 -21.28
C ASN A 236 36.26 6.88 -22.43
N THR A 237 37.54 6.96 -22.13
CA THR A 237 38.60 7.01 -23.13
C THR A 237 39.22 5.65 -23.40
N PHE A 238 39.33 4.83 -22.38
CA PHE A 238 39.88 3.48 -22.50
C PHE A 238 38.78 2.45 -22.66
N ALA A 239 38.99 1.47 -23.55
CA ALA A 239 38.07 0.36 -23.74
C ALA A 239 37.98 -0.56 -22.50
N GLY A 240 39.10 -0.68 -21.76
CA GLY A 240 39.20 -1.50 -20.56
C GLY A 240 40.44 -2.35 -20.53
N GLY A 241 40.39 -3.46 -19.82
CA GLY A 241 41.49 -4.41 -19.70
C GLY A 241 41.18 -5.56 -18.76
N TYR A 242 42.14 -6.45 -18.55
CA TYR A 242 42.03 -7.53 -17.59
C TYR A 242 43.06 -7.31 -16.48
N TYR A 243 42.60 -6.91 -15.29
CA TYR A 243 43.49 -6.52 -14.18
C TYR A 243 42.80 -6.66 -12.83
N VAL A 244 43.55 -6.44 -11.75
CA VAL A 244 42.99 -6.33 -10.39
C VAL A 244 42.55 -4.90 -10.14
N SER A 245 41.31 -4.68 -9.69
CA SER A 245 40.84 -3.34 -9.37
C SER A 245 41.57 -2.72 -8.17
N VAL A 246 41.60 -1.37 -8.10
CA VAL A 246 42.20 -0.64 -7.00
C VAL A 246 41.59 -1.03 -5.65
N GLU A 247 40.28 -1.26 -5.61
CA GLU A 247 39.56 -1.68 -4.41
C GLU A 247 40.00 -3.07 -3.96
N SER A 248 40.05 -4.05 -4.89
CA SER A 248 40.44 -5.45 -4.57
C SER A 248 41.87 -5.55 -4.11
N PHE A 249 42.78 -4.79 -4.75
CA PHE A 249 44.18 -4.68 -4.32
C PHE A 249 44.29 -3.99 -2.97
N GLY A 250 43.58 -2.90 -2.78
CA GLY A 250 43.54 -2.15 -1.54
C GLY A 250 43.04 -2.94 -0.34
N ASP A 251 42.04 -3.79 -0.54
CA ASP A 251 41.57 -4.70 0.50
C ASP A 251 42.61 -5.71 0.92
N SER A 252 43.39 -6.27 -0.03
CA SER A 252 44.50 -7.17 0.26
C SER A 252 45.60 -6.45 1.02
N LEU A 253 45.92 -5.22 0.62
CA LEU A 253 46.92 -4.40 1.32
C LEU A 253 46.46 -4.06 2.75
N LEU A 254 45.18 -3.70 2.95
CA LEU A 254 44.64 -3.42 4.27
C LEU A 254 44.70 -4.62 5.21
N GLN A 255 44.43 -5.83 4.70
CA GLN A 255 44.57 -7.08 5.47
C GLN A 255 46.02 -7.27 5.90
N LEU A 256 46.98 -7.06 4.98
CA LEU A 256 48.39 -7.21 5.26
C LEU A 256 48.89 -6.17 6.30
N ILE A 257 48.47 -4.90 6.15
CA ILE A 257 48.79 -3.84 7.12
C ILE A 257 48.24 -4.21 8.52
N HIS A 258 47.02 -4.75 8.61
CA HIS A 258 46.46 -5.17 9.90
C HIS A 258 47.29 -6.27 10.57
N ARG A 259 47.63 -7.33 9.85
CA ARG A 259 48.47 -8.41 10.38
C ARG A 259 49.77 -7.87 10.98
N VAL A 260 50.43 -6.98 10.24
CA VAL A 260 51.70 -6.39 10.68
C VAL A 260 51.51 -5.49 11.90
N LEU A 261 50.46 -4.66 11.94
CA LEU A 261 50.18 -3.78 13.08
C LEU A 261 49.71 -4.54 14.34
N GLU A 262 49.17 -5.75 14.18
CA GLU A 262 48.82 -6.69 15.26
C GLU A 262 50.03 -7.44 15.81
N GLY A 263 51.23 -7.26 15.20
CA GLY A 263 52.50 -7.78 15.72
C GLY A 263 53.08 -8.94 14.93
N GLU A 264 52.53 -9.31 13.79
CA GLU A 264 53.12 -10.31 12.92
C GLU A 264 54.36 -9.71 12.19
N PHE A 265 55.47 -10.39 12.22
CA PHE A 265 56.69 -9.92 11.54
C PHE A 265 56.59 -10.05 10.03
N PRO A 266 56.74 -8.96 9.23
CA PRO A 266 56.72 -9.04 7.77
C PRO A 266 57.56 -10.14 7.17
N ARG A 267 58.77 -10.39 7.68
CA ARG A 267 59.70 -11.45 7.21
C ARG A 267 59.09 -12.87 7.32
N ASP A 268 58.14 -13.08 8.23
CA ASP A 268 57.49 -14.37 8.45
C ASP A 268 56.21 -14.50 7.60
N ILE A 269 55.75 -13.41 6.97
CA ILE A 269 54.60 -13.39 6.06
C ILE A 269 55.11 -13.68 4.64
N PRO A 270 54.65 -14.79 4.02
CA PRO A 270 55.05 -15.10 2.66
C PRO A 270 54.59 -14.04 1.66
N PRO A 271 55.35 -13.78 0.60
CA PRO A 271 54.92 -12.94 -0.51
C PRO A 271 53.55 -13.35 -1.03
N ALA A 272 52.67 -12.38 -1.25
CA ALA A 272 51.31 -12.61 -1.73
C ALA A 272 51.03 -11.77 -2.98
N LEU A 273 50.07 -12.20 -3.79
CA LEU A 273 49.54 -11.40 -4.88
C LEU A 273 48.31 -10.66 -4.39
N GLY A 274 48.17 -9.39 -4.80
CA GLY A 274 47.05 -8.53 -4.39
C GLY A 274 45.80 -8.77 -5.24
N GLY A 275 44.69 -9.04 -4.58
CA GLY A 275 43.36 -9.03 -5.17
C GLY A 275 43.01 -10.13 -6.17
N LYS A 276 41.82 -10.09 -6.70
CA LYS A 276 41.35 -11.01 -7.76
C LYS A 276 41.23 -10.24 -9.08
N PRO A 277 41.78 -10.76 -10.19
CA PRO A 277 41.67 -10.14 -11.49
C PRO A 277 40.29 -10.35 -12.10
N ALA A 278 39.86 -9.40 -12.92
CA ALA A 278 38.66 -9.49 -13.73
C ALA A 278 38.80 -8.64 -15.01
N ALA A 279 37.98 -8.91 -16.00
CA ALA A 279 37.81 -8.02 -17.15
C ALA A 279 37.01 -6.79 -16.74
N TYR A 280 37.58 -5.60 -16.88
CA TYR A 280 36.92 -4.32 -16.67
C TYR A 280 36.79 -3.63 -18.02
N LEU A 281 35.54 -3.27 -18.39
CA LEU A 281 35.25 -2.70 -19.71
C LEU A 281 34.41 -1.43 -19.55
N CYS A 282 34.78 -0.37 -20.28
CA CYS A 282 34.05 0.88 -20.31
C CYS A 282 32.98 0.82 -21.42
N TYR A 283 31.71 0.72 -21.02
CA TYR A 283 30.60 0.56 -21.96
C TYR A 283 30.52 1.69 -23.02
N PRO A 284 30.60 2.99 -22.66
CA PRO A 284 30.57 4.06 -23.66
C PRO A 284 31.78 4.03 -24.60
N ALA A 285 32.97 3.68 -24.09
CA ALA A 285 34.15 3.58 -24.93
C ALA A 285 34.03 2.44 -25.97
N LEU A 286 33.54 1.27 -25.57
CA LEU A 286 33.29 0.19 -26.52
C LEU A 286 32.29 0.59 -27.61
N GLN A 287 31.27 1.36 -27.24
CA GLN A 287 30.29 1.88 -28.20
C GLN A 287 30.89 2.91 -29.16
N SER A 288 31.75 3.81 -28.66
CA SER A 288 32.43 4.81 -29.50
C SER A 288 33.37 4.19 -30.54
N TYR A 289 33.90 3.00 -30.27
CA TYR A 289 34.71 2.23 -31.21
C TYR A 289 33.90 1.31 -32.13
N ASP A 290 32.55 1.39 -32.10
CA ASP A 290 31.63 0.57 -32.90
C ASP A 290 31.77 -0.95 -32.64
N ILE A 291 32.18 -1.37 -31.45
CA ILE A 291 32.28 -2.78 -31.08
C ILE A 291 30.90 -3.35 -30.85
N PRO A 292 30.45 -4.41 -31.58
CA PRO A 292 29.12 -4.98 -31.41
C PRO A 292 28.92 -5.57 -30.01
N VAL A 293 27.75 -5.30 -29.41
CA VAL A 293 27.37 -5.80 -28.07
C VAL A 293 27.41 -7.33 -28.00
N SER A 294 27.21 -8.03 -29.13
CA SER A 294 27.27 -9.49 -29.21
C SER A 294 28.68 -10.07 -28.88
N LEU A 295 29.71 -9.26 -28.97
CA LEU A 295 31.10 -9.65 -28.67
C LEU A 295 31.46 -9.41 -27.21
N TYR A 296 30.59 -8.74 -26.44
CA TYR A 296 30.88 -8.37 -25.07
C TYR A 296 30.88 -9.60 -24.15
N PRO A 297 31.97 -9.84 -23.37
CA PRO A 297 32.03 -10.93 -22.41
C PRO A 297 30.96 -10.81 -21.32
N LYS A 298 30.26 -11.89 -21.03
CA LYS A 298 29.19 -11.87 -20.00
C LYS A 298 29.75 -11.74 -18.57
N GLU A 299 30.97 -12.15 -18.35
CA GLU A 299 31.63 -12.16 -17.03
C GLU A 299 32.41 -10.88 -16.74
N ALA A 300 32.49 -9.96 -17.70
CA ALA A 300 33.17 -8.69 -17.50
C ALA A 300 32.42 -7.73 -16.60
N VAL A 301 33.14 -6.92 -15.85
CA VAL A 301 32.59 -5.79 -15.08
C VAL A 301 32.50 -4.59 -16.00
N TYR A 302 31.29 -4.15 -16.28
CA TYR A 302 31.06 -2.98 -17.13
C TYR A 302 30.96 -1.70 -16.29
N ILE A 303 31.77 -0.72 -16.68
CA ILE A 303 31.81 0.61 -16.07
C ILE A 303 31.00 1.58 -16.96
N ASN A 304 30.34 2.54 -16.32
CA ASN A 304 29.51 3.57 -16.99
C ASN A 304 28.39 2.98 -17.85
N LEU A 305 27.79 1.87 -17.42
CA LEU A 305 26.57 1.37 -18.07
C LEU A 305 25.49 2.45 -18.04
N PRO A 306 24.76 2.65 -19.15
CA PRO A 306 23.63 3.57 -19.13
C PRO A 306 22.63 3.06 -18.09
N VAL A 307 22.23 3.96 -17.20
CA VAL A 307 21.21 3.66 -16.19
C VAL A 307 19.93 3.26 -16.92
N SER A 308 19.36 2.10 -16.58
CA SER A 308 18.14 1.65 -17.23
C SER A 308 17.03 2.66 -16.98
N PHE A 309 16.13 2.86 -17.96
CA PHE A 309 14.97 3.75 -17.83
C PHE A 309 14.21 3.51 -16.51
N PHE A 310 14.06 2.25 -16.11
CA PHE A 310 13.42 1.88 -14.85
C PHE A 310 14.18 2.34 -13.60
N GLU A 311 15.49 2.28 -13.60
CA GLU A 311 16.29 2.76 -12.47
C GLU A 311 16.32 4.28 -12.39
N GLN A 312 16.43 4.94 -13.54
CA GLN A 312 16.44 6.39 -13.62
C GLN A 312 15.11 7.01 -13.13
N TYR A 313 13.97 6.40 -13.50
CA TYR A 313 12.63 6.92 -13.21
C TYR A 313 11.87 6.08 -12.17
N LYS A 314 12.56 5.26 -11.39
CA LYS A 314 11.96 4.36 -10.40
C LYS A 314 11.06 5.07 -9.39
N LYS A 315 11.46 6.26 -8.92
CA LYS A 315 10.68 7.05 -7.96
C LYS A 315 9.44 7.66 -8.61
N GLU A 316 9.59 8.19 -9.80
CA GLU A 316 8.52 8.79 -10.59
C GLU A 316 7.47 7.75 -11.00
N ILE A 317 7.92 6.59 -11.45
CA ILE A 317 7.05 5.45 -11.78
C ILE A 317 6.28 5.01 -10.53
N LEU A 318 6.98 4.84 -9.40
CA LEU A 318 6.34 4.46 -8.14
C LEU A 318 5.28 5.49 -7.69
N MET A 319 5.63 6.79 -7.74
CA MET A 319 4.69 7.86 -7.41
C MET A 319 3.46 7.86 -8.34
N THR A 320 3.67 7.65 -9.63
CA THR A 320 2.59 7.59 -10.62
C THR A 320 1.65 6.41 -10.35
N VAL A 321 2.20 5.24 -10.04
CA VAL A 321 1.41 4.04 -9.68
C VAL A 321 0.62 4.27 -8.40
N VAL A 322 1.23 4.85 -7.36
CA VAL A 322 0.54 5.17 -6.11
C VAL A 322 -0.59 6.18 -6.34
N LEU A 323 -0.33 7.24 -7.12
CA LEU A 323 -1.36 8.23 -7.46
C LEU A 323 -2.53 7.59 -8.21
N LEU A 324 -2.24 6.71 -9.18
CA LEU A 324 -3.27 5.98 -9.91
C LEU A 324 -4.13 5.11 -8.99
N LEU A 325 -3.51 4.39 -8.06
CA LEU A 325 -4.22 3.57 -7.08
C LEU A 325 -5.13 4.41 -6.17
N VAL A 326 -4.67 5.59 -5.74
CA VAL A 326 -5.46 6.53 -4.94
C VAL A 326 -6.68 7.02 -5.73
N VAL A 327 -6.48 7.40 -7.00
CA VAL A 327 -7.57 7.86 -7.87
C VAL A 327 -8.59 6.75 -8.10
N VAL A 328 -8.15 5.53 -8.43
CA VAL A 328 -9.03 4.37 -8.62
C VAL A 328 -9.82 4.06 -7.35
N SER A 329 -9.16 4.10 -6.19
CA SER A 329 -9.82 3.89 -4.90
C SER A 329 -10.85 4.98 -4.58
N ALA A 330 -10.52 6.24 -4.86
CA ALA A 330 -11.43 7.37 -4.67
C ALA A 330 -12.66 7.28 -5.58
N VAL A 331 -12.47 6.92 -6.85
CA VAL A 331 -13.57 6.68 -7.82
C VAL A 331 -14.43 5.51 -7.37
N GLY A 332 -13.83 4.40 -6.95
CA GLY A 332 -14.55 3.24 -6.42
C GLY A 332 -15.39 3.58 -5.19
N TYR A 333 -14.83 4.35 -4.25
CA TYR A 333 -15.53 4.85 -3.07
C TYR A 333 -16.69 5.79 -3.44
N TYR A 334 -16.47 6.69 -4.38
CA TYR A 334 -17.51 7.61 -4.87
C TYR A 334 -18.68 6.86 -5.54
N ILE A 335 -18.37 5.88 -6.40
CA ILE A 335 -19.39 5.01 -7.00
C ILE A 335 -20.18 4.25 -5.93
N HIS A 336 -19.51 3.77 -4.88
CA HIS A 336 -20.16 3.08 -3.77
C HIS A 336 -21.13 3.99 -3.00
N ILE A 337 -20.73 5.23 -2.73
CA ILE A 337 -21.61 6.23 -2.09
C ILE A 337 -22.83 6.52 -2.98
N LEU A 338 -22.63 6.74 -4.29
CA LEU A 338 -23.72 7.00 -5.22
C LEU A 338 -24.71 5.84 -5.28
N LYS A 339 -24.23 4.60 -5.34
CA LYS A 339 -25.11 3.41 -5.32
C LYS A 339 -25.93 3.34 -4.03
N ARG A 340 -25.33 3.59 -2.87
CA ARG A 340 -26.05 3.62 -1.58
C ARG A 340 -27.08 4.74 -1.53
N ALA A 341 -26.75 5.93 -2.01
CA ALA A 341 -27.68 7.06 -2.04
C ALA A 341 -28.87 6.77 -2.98
N HIS A 342 -28.60 6.21 -4.16
CA HIS A 342 -29.64 5.83 -5.11
C HIS A 342 -30.59 4.76 -4.53
N GLN A 343 -30.05 3.76 -3.85
CA GLN A 343 -30.83 2.69 -3.24
C GLN A 343 -31.75 3.24 -2.12
N ARG A 344 -31.23 4.11 -1.25
CA ARG A 344 -32.04 4.79 -0.21
C ARG A 344 -33.14 5.64 -0.81
N MET A 345 -32.85 6.37 -1.89
CA MET A 345 -33.84 7.20 -2.58
C MET A 345 -34.96 6.34 -3.18
N LYS A 346 -34.61 5.19 -3.79
CA LYS A 346 -35.58 4.24 -4.35
C LYS A 346 -36.47 3.63 -3.26
N GLU A 347 -35.90 3.24 -2.12
CA GLU A 347 -36.65 2.71 -0.97
C GLU A 347 -37.59 3.78 -0.39
N ALA A 348 -37.15 5.02 -0.28
CA ALA A 348 -37.97 6.14 0.18
C ALA A 348 -39.11 6.43 -0.80
N GLN A 349 -38.84 6.37 -2.10
CA GLN A 349 -39.85 6.58 -3.14
C GLN A 349 -40.94 5.49 -3.08
N LEU A 350 -40.53 4.20 -2.97
CA LEU A 350 -41.47 3.09 -2.85
C LEU A 350 -42.39 3.25 -1.63
N LYS A 351 -41.81 3.57 -0.46
CA LYS A 351 -42.60 3.83 0.75
C LYS A 351 -43.57 5.00 0.60
N ALA A 352 -43.11 6.08 -0.06
CA ALA A 352 -43.99 7.22 -0.32
C ALA A 352 -45.14 6.87 -1.29
N GLU A 353 -44.88 6.04 -2.28
CA GLU A 353 -45.85 5.58 -3.26
C GLU A 353 -46.89 4.64 -2.63
N GLU A 354 -46.45 3.69 -1.79
CA GLU A 354 -47.34 2.83 -0.99
C GLU A 354 -48.24 3.66 -0.05
N ALA A 355 -47.66 4.62 0.67
CA ALA A 355 -48.42 5.51 1.55
C ALA A 355 -49.46 6.33 0.76
N ASN A 356 -49.09 6.80 -0.44
CA ASN A 356 -50.02 7.57 -1.29
C ASN A 356 -51.14 6.69 -1.86
N GLN A 357 -50.85 5.44 -2.23
CA GLN A 357 -51.88 4.48 -2.67
C GLN A 357 -52.85 4.16 -1.54
N LEU A 358 -52.35 3.87 -0.33
CA LEU A 358 -53.20 3.63 0.84
C LEU A 358 -54.08 4.83 1.15
N LYS A 359 -53.53 6.06 1.09
CA LYS A 359 -54.30 7.30 1.28
C LYS A 359 -55.38 7.48 0.21
N SER A 360 -55.09 7.18 -1.05
CA SER A 360 -56.03 7.27 -2.15
C SER A 360 -57.17 6.25 -2.04
N ALA A 361 -56.84 5.01 -1.68
CA ALA A 361 -57.84 3.96 -1.42
C ALA A 361 -58.74 4.32 -0.22
N PHE A 362 -58.17 4.90 0.84
CA PHE A 362 -58.91 5.39 2.00
C PHE A 362 -59.92 6.46 1.61
N LEU A 363 -59.53 7.51 0.86
CA LEU A 363 -60.41 8.57 0.40
C LEU A 363 -61.53 8.06 -0.52
N ALA A 364 -61.21 7.09 -1.40
CA ALA A 364 -62.20 6.48 -2.27
C ALA A 364 -63.26 5.71 -1.46
N ASN A 365 -62.83 4.90 -0.50
CA ASN A 365 -63.75 4.13 0.36
C ASN A 365 -64.62 5.08 1.23
N MET A 366 -64.04 6.13 1.82
CA MET A 366 -64.80 7.15 2.56
C MET A 366 -65.91 7.78 1.72
N SER A 367 -65.56 8.19 0.49
CA SER A 367 -66.52 8.80 -0.42
C SER A 367 -67.69 7.86 -0.71
N HIS A 368 -67.43 6.57 -0.86
CA HIS A 368 -68.46 5.57 -1.09
C HIS A 368 -69.34 5.36 0.15
N GLU A 369 -68.73 5.22 1.35
CA GLU A 369 -69.45 5.00 2.60
C GLU A 369 -70.32 6.23 3.04
N ILE A 370 -69.88 7.44 2.68
CA ILE A 370 -70.68 8.68 2.89
C ILE A 370 -71.84 8.73 1.89
N ARG A 371 -71.62 8.37 0.63
CA ARG A 371 -72.67 8.54 -0.43
C ARG A 371 -73.90 7.64 -0.20
N THR A 372 -73.68 6.42 0.29
CA THR A 372 -74.76 5.43 0.45
C THR A 372 -75.84 5.90 1.41
N PRO A 373 -75.54 6.27 2.70
CA PRO A 373 -76.54 6.78 3.60
C PRO A 373 -77.11 8.14 3.16
N LEU A 374 -76.26 8.99 2.56
CA LEU A 374 -76.71 10.30 2.07
C LEU A 374 -77.80 10.15 0.96
N ASN A 375 -77.54 9.22 -0.01
CA ASN A 375 -78.53 8.94 -1.07
C ASN A 375 -79.82 8.38 -0.50
N ALA A 376 -79.79 7.55 0.54
CA ALA A 376 -80.95 7.03 1.21
C ALA A 376 -81.72 8.17 1.89
N ILE A 377 -81.03 9.06 2.65
CA ILE A 377 -81.64 10.22 3.29
C ILE A 377 -82.37 11.11 2.24
N VAL A 378 -81.64 11.48 1.17
CA VAL A 378 -82.17 12.34 0.10
C VAL A 378 -83.32 11.66 -0.63
N GLY A 379 -83.16 10.34 -0.99
CA GLY A 379 -84.20 9.60 -1.68
C GLY A 379 -85.53 9.53 -0.90
N PHE A 380 -85.47 9.08 0.36
CA PHE A 380 -86.62 8.93 1.18
C PHE A 380 -87.24 10.31 1.61
N SER A 381 -86.44 11.32 1.81
CA SER A 381 -86.88 12.67 2.06
C SER A 381 -87.72 13.26 0.89
N ASN A 382 -87.25 12.95 -0.36
CA ASN A 382 -88.03 13.37 -1.57
C ASN A 382 -89.35 12.60 -1.76
N MET A 383 -89.39 11.39 -1.20
CA MET A 383 -90.64 10.59 -1.26
C MET A 383 -91.68 10.96 -0.19
N LEU A 384 -91.22 11.40 1.00
CA LEU A 384 -92.05 11.73 2.11
C LEU A 384 -93.27 12.67 1.76
N PRO A 385 -93.14 13.73 0.94
CA PRO A 385 -94.25 14.60 0.57
C PRO A 385 -95.34 13.93 -0.30
N HIS A 386 -95.01 12.78 -0.90
CA HIS A 386 -95.91 12.07 -1.82
C HIS A 386 -96.54 10.82 -1.19
N VAL A 387 -96.37 10.58 0.10
CA VAL A 387 -96.91 9.45 0.84
C VAL A 387 -98.21 9.87 1.53
N GLU A 388 -99.28 9.19 1.20
CA GLU A 388 -100.62 9.45 1.84
C GLU A 388 -100.88 8.55 3.06
N ASN A 389 -100.12 7.40 3.15
CA ASN A 389 -100.28 6.44 4.25
C ASN A 389 -99.37 6.81 5.42
N ARG A 390 -99.95 6.93 6.64
CA ARG A 390 -99.18 7.25 7.86
C ARG A 390 -98.16 6.20 8.27
N GLU A 391 -98.39 4.94 8.02
CA GLU A 391 -97.46 3.88 8.35
C GLU A 391 -96.23 3.94 7.46
N GLU A 392 -96.42 4.15 6.16
CA GLU A 392 -95.35 4.32 5.20
C GLU A 392 -94.55 5.60 5.44
N MET A 393 -95.18 6.67 5.87
CA MET A 393 -94.50 7.92 6.30
C MET A 393 -93.61 7.71 7.51
N LEU A 394 -94.06 6.92 8.50
CA LEU A 394 -93.24 6.57 9.69
C LEU A 394 -92.10 5.63 9.30
N GLU A 395 -92.31 4.73 8.38
CA GLU A 395 -91.22 3.86 7.86
C GLU A 395 -90.12 4.68 7.16
N TYR A 396 -90.50 5.61 6.25
CA TYR A 396 -89.52 6.47 5.57
C TYR A 396 -88.83 7.41 6.55
N ALA A 397 -89.50 7.96 7.53
CA ALA A 397 -88.94 8.78 8.59
C ALA A 397 -87.93 7.97 9.42
N GLY A 398 -88.27 6.71 9.73
CA GLY A 398 -87.34 5.78 10.41
C GLY A 398 -86.09 5.46 9.59
N ILE A 399 -86.22 5.25 8.26
CA ILE A 399 -85.08 5.01 7.36
C ILE A 399 -84.20 6.26 7.32
N ILE A 400 -84.77 7.48 7.26
CA ILE A 400 -83.97 8.71 7.26
C ILE A 400 -83.21 8.86 8.56
N GLU A 401 -83.90 8.64 9.73
CA GLU A 401 -83.27 8.71 11.05
C GLU A 401 -82.09 7.76 11.19
N ILE A 402 -82.28 6.48 10.84
CA ILE A 402 -81.24 5.46 10.89
C ILE A 402 -80.04 5.85 10.01
N ASN A 403 -80.24 6.31 8.76
CA ASN A 403 -79.18 6.70 7.88
C ASN A 403 -78.47 8.00 8.31
N THR A 404 -79.21 8.93 8.98
CA THR A 404 -78.61 10.11 9.57
C THR A 404 -77.71 9.77 10.75
N GLU A 405 -78.12 8.86 11.63
CA GLU A 405 -77.26 8.34 12.71
C GLU A 405 -76.00 7.66 12.20
N LEU A 406 -76.15 6.80 11.16
CA LEU A 406 -75.02 6.17 10.51
C LEU A 406 -74.01 7.18 9.93
N LEU A 407 -74.51 8.23 9.26
CA LEU A 407 -73.68 9.26 8.68
C LEU A 407 -72.93 10.05 9.75
N LEU A 408 -73.60 10.42 10.84
CA LEU A 408 -73.02 11.11 11.99
C LEU A 408 -71.92 10.24 12.65
N GLN A 409 -72.18 8.91 12.82
CA GLN A 409 -71.21 7.99 13.35
C GLN A 409 -69.99 7.89 12.43
N LEU A 410 -70.17 7.75 11.11
CA LEU A 410 -69.09 7.68 10.14
C LEU A 410 -68.20 8.93 10.18
N ILE A 411 -68.83 10.13 10.24
CA ILE A 411 -68.11 11.42 10.34
C ILE A 411 -67.23 11.42 11.63
N ASN A 412 -67.81 11.03 12.77
CA ASN A 412 -67.10 10.98 14.03
C ASN A 412 -65.93 9.95 13.99
N ASP A 413 -66.19 8.79 13.42
CA ASP A 413 -65.17 7.75 13.23
C ASP A 413 -63.97 8.26 12.39
N ILE A 414 -64.27 9.02 11.31
CA ILE A 414 -63.24 9.63 10.44
C ILE A 414 -62.45 10.70 11.19
N LEU A 415 -63.13 11.56 11.95
CA LEU A 415 -62.49 12.60 12.74
C LEU A 415 -61.60 12.02 13.85
N ASP A 416 -62.07 10.99 14.55
CA ASP A 416 -61.29 10.29 15.57
C ASP A 416 -60.04 9.67 14.95
N MET A 417 -60.16 8.96 13.82
CA MET A 417 -59.07 8.38 13.09
C MET A 417 -58.02 9.40 12.64
N SER A 418 -58.49 10.52 12.04
CA SER A 418 -57.60 11.61 11.59
C SER A 418 -56.83 12.23 12.75
N LYS A 419 -57.47 12.45 13.90
CA LYS A 419 -56.82 12.98 15.11
C LYS A 419 -55.77 12.00 15.66
N ILE A 420 -56.07 10.69 15.69
CA ILE A 420 -55.14 9.65 16.18
C ILE A 420 -53.93 9.54 15.27
N GLU A 421 -54.12 9.52 13.92
CA GLU A 421 -53.02 9.43 12.93
C GLU A 421 -52.11 10.66 12.94
N SER A 422 -52.69 11.85 13.09
CA SER A 422 -51.90 13.09 13.16
C SER A 422 -51.13 13.26 14.48
N GLY A 423 -51.33 12.36 15.44
CA GLY A 423 -50.76 12.49 16.78
C GLY A 423 -51.35 13.66 17.62
N MET A 424 -52.42 14.31 17.11
CA MET A 424 -53.09 15.42 17.79
C MET A 424 -54.18 14.95 18.78
N TYR A 425 -54.12 13.67 19.12
CA TYR A 425 -55.13 13.09 19.99
C TYR A 425 -54.66 13.08 21.45
N ASP A 426 -55.27 13.93 22.28
CA ASP A 426 -54.97 14.00 23.71
C ASP A 426 -55.81 12.97 24.47
N PHE A 427 -55.16 11.98 25.07
CA PHE A 427 -55.79 11.03 25.97
C PHE A 427 -55.84 11.61 27.39
N HIS A 428 -57.03 11.72 27.94
CA HIS A 428 -57.26 12.19 29.30
C HIS A 428 -57.24 11.02 30.28
N VAL A 429 -56.06 10.62 30.67
CA VAL A 429 -55.89 9.53 31.62
C VAL A 429 -56.30 9.96 33.03
N THR A 430 -57.30 9.31 33.56
CA THR A 430 -57.86 9.56 34.91
C THR A 430 -57.92 8.25 35.69
N GLN A 431 -58.18 8.34 36.97
CA GLN A 431 -58.43 7.18 37.81
C GLN A 431 -59.87 6.68 37.55
N VAL A 432 -60.04 5.42 37.19
CA VAL A 432 -61.31 4.81 36.79
C VAL A 432 -61.55 3.55 37.58
N ASP A 433 -62.75 3.41 38.15
CA ASP A 433 -63.25 2.16 38.71
C ASP A 433 -63.82 1.28 37.60
N ALA A 434 -63.18 0.14 37.37
CA ALA A 434 -63.57 -0.82 36.34
C ALA A 434 -65.00 -1.35 36.56
N ASN A 435 -65.41 -1.59 37.80
CA ASN A 435 -66.76 -2.06 38.08
C ASN A 435 -67.85 -1.03 37.73
N GLN A 436 -67.60 0.25 38.07
CA GLN A 436 -68.47 1.31 37.68
C GLN A 436 -68.58 1.49 36.16
N LEU A 437 -67.42 1.46 35.51
CA LEU A 437 -67.33 1.59 34.03
C LEU A 437 -68.08 0.44 33.34
N MET A 438 -67.87 -0.79 33.77
CA MET A 438 -68.57 -1.95 33.20
C MET A 438 -70.06 -1.93 33.44
N SER A 439 -70.51 -1.41 34.61
CA SER A 439 -71.93 -1.22 34.87
C SER A 439 -72.60 -0.15 33.97
N GLU A 440 -71.86 0.92 33.66
CA GLU A 440 -72.36 1.93 32.67
C GLU A 440 -72.48 1.28 31.27
N VAL A 441 -71.54 0.49 30.81
CA VAL A 441 -71.59 -0.24 29.54
C VAL A 441 -72.72 -1.26 29.54
N GLU A 442 -72.92 -2.00 30.59
CA GLU A 442 -74.00 -2.96 30.73
C GLU A 442 -75.37 -2.28 30.64
N GLN A 443 -75.57 -1.13 31.32
CA GLN A 443 -76.83 -0.37 31.25
C GLN A 443 -77.13 0.07 29.83
N VAL A 444 -76.18 0.62 29.10
CA VAL A 444 -76.30 1.01 27.69
C VAL A 444 -76.61 -0.20 26.79
N ALA A 445 -75.96 -1.32 27.01
CA ALA A 445 -76.19 -2.55 26.26
C ALA A 445 -77.61 -3.11 26.45
N ARG A 446 -78.11 -3.14 27.68
CA ARG A 446 -79.47 -3.63 28.00
C ARG A 446 -80.58 -2.76 27.28
N LEU A 447 -80.41 -1.47 27.12
CA LEU A 447 -81.32 -0.62 26.37
C LEU A 447 -81.37 -0.89 24.87
N ARG A 448 -80.31 -1.52 24.31
CA ARG A 448 -80.17 -1.85 22.89
C ARG A 448 -80.64 -3.26 22.54
N ILE A 449 -80.79 -4.14 23.51
CA ILE A 449 -81.35 -5.50 23.28
C ILE A 449 -82.86 -5.33 23.19
N ARG A 450 -83.45 -5.62 22.00
CA ARG A 450 -84.87 -5.46 21.66
C ARG A 450 -85.65 -6.78 21.70
N THR A 451 -84.99 -7.90 21.93
CA THR A 451 -85.63 -9.21 21.95
C THR A 451 -85.29 -9.97 23.24
N ASP A 452 -86.26 -10.75 23.78
CA ASP A 452 -86.01 -11.62 24.95
C ASP A 452 -85.23 -12.85 24.62
N GLU A 453 -84.84 -13.06 23.35
CA GLU A 453 -84.05 -14.21 22.88
C GLU A 453 -82.55 -14.05 23.08
N VAL A 454 -82.06 -12.85 23.44
CA VAL A 454 -80.65 -12.60 23.71
C VAL A 454 -80.44 -12.19 25.19
N SER A 455 -79.74 -13.01 25.93
CA SER A 455 -79.40 -12.71 27.32
C SER A 455 -78.06 -11.99 27.41
N LEU A 456 -77.99 -10.96 28.30
CA LEU A 456 -76.70 -10.30 28.63
C LEU A 456 -76.36 -10.56 30.06
N SER A 457 -75.18 -11.11 30.28
CA SER A 457 -74.61 -11.44 31.60
C SER A 457 -73.27 -10.77 31.83
N PHE A 458 -73.01 -10.46 33.09
CA PHE A 458 -71.69 -10.02 33.54
C PHE A 458 -71.01 -11.19 34.22
N ALA A 459 -70.04 -11.81 33.50
CA ALA A 459 -69.51 -13.11 33.92
C ALA A 459 -68.39 -13.01 35.00
N GLU A 460 -67.41 -12.18 34.80
CA GLU A 460 -66.25 -12.06 35.68
C GLU A 460 -65.99 -10.59 36.04
N ARG A 461 -65.72 -10.32 37.28
CA ARG A 461 -65.25 -9.02 37.79
C ARG A 461 -64.45 -9.17 39.07
N LEU A 462 -63.55 -8.25 39.29
CA LEU A 462 -62.80 -8.17 40.54
C LEU A 462 -63.66 -7.45 41.62
N PRO A 463 -63.50 -7.78 42.91
CA PRO A 463 -64.23 -7.12 43.97
C PRO A 463 -64.02 -5.61 44.00
N GLN A 464 -62.82 -5.15 43.71
CA GLN A 464 -62.42 -3.76 43.54
C GLN A 464 -61.31 -3.68 42.52
N CYS A 465 -61.45 -2.81 41.54
CA CYS A 465 -60.43 -2.58 40.52
C CYS A 465 -60.43 -1.14 40.08
N VAL A 466 -59.41 -0.41 40.52
CA VAL A 466 -59.22 1.01 40.15
C VAL A 466 -57.88 1.13 39.42
N PHE A 467 -57.88 1.73 38.24
CA PHE A 467 -56.71 1.87 37.39
C PHE A 467 -56.72 3.18 36.61
N HIS A 468 -55.62 3.50 35.94
CA HIS A 468 -55.50 4.76 35.22
C HIS A 468 -55.69 4.53 33.72
N THR A 469 -56.73 5.18 33.16
CA THR A 469 -57.04 5.10 31.73
C THR A 469 -57.90 6.31 31.31
N ASP A 470 -58.14 6.46 30.00
CA ASP A 470 -59.17 7.39 29.50
C ASP A 470 -60.54 6.69 29.55
N LYS A 471 -61.36 7.11 30.50
CA LYS A 471 -62.70 6.55 30.74
C LYS A 471 -63.57 6.58 29.47
N ASN A 472 -63.59 7.71 28.77
CA ASN A 472 -64.50 7.90 27.62
C ASN A 472 -64.07 7.01 26.45
N ARG A 473 -62.79 6.87 26.22
CA ARG A 473 -62.26 6.01 25.16
C ARG A 473 -62.43 4.52 25.48
N LEU A 474 -62.29 4.16 26.73
CA LEU A 474 -62.53 2.77 27.12
C LEU A 474 -64.01 2.41 27.01
N ILE A 475 -64.93 3.32 27.38
CA ILE A 475 -66.38 3.16 27.14
C ILE A 475 -66.66 3.03 25.66
N GLN A 476 -66.02 3.84 24.80
CA GLN A 476 -66.15 3.76 23.33
C GLN A 476 -65.75 2.36 22.80
N VAL A 477 -64.58 1.84 23.23
CA VAL A 477 -64.13 0.49 22.84
C VAL A 477 -65.12 -0.57 23.29
N LEU A 478 -65.47 -0.61 24.59
CA LEU A 478 -66.38 -1.61 25.14
C LEU A 478 -67.77 -1.55 24.49
N THR A 479 -68.33 -0.33 24.33
CA THR A 479 -69.61 -0.15 23.67
C THR A 479 -69.57 -0.65 22.22
N ASN A 480 -68.51 -0.38 21.50
CA ASN A 480 -68.36 -0.83 20.11
C ASN A 480 -68.32 -2.38 20.04
N LEU A 481 -67.57 -3.02 20.93
CA LEU A 481 -67.52 -4.50 21.00
C LEU A 481 -68.86 -5.10 21.40
N VAL A 482 -69.56 -4.54 22.38
CA VAL A 482 -70.87 -5.00 22.85
C VAL A 482 -71.95 -4.78 21.78
N VAL A 483 -71.97 -3.64 21.10
CA VAL A 483 -72.90 -3.38 19.99
C VAL A 483 -72.68 -4.37 18.84
N ASN A 484 -71.42 -4.70 18.55
CA ASN A 484 -71.13 -5.75 17.57
C ASN A 484 -71.68 -7.12 18.04
N ALA A 485 -71.47 -7.49 19.28
CA ALA A 485 -72.01 -8.74 19.82
C ALA A 485 -73.54 -8.80 19.71
N ILE A 486 -74.29 -7.71 20.08
CA ILE A 486 -75.70 -7.62 19.95
C ILE A 486 -76.16 -7.72 18.49
N LYS A 487 -75.43 -7.13 17.60
CA LYS A 487 -75.75 -7.08 16.17
C LYS A 487 -75.60 -8.43 15.46
N PHE A 488 -74.66 -9.24 15.91
CA PHE A 488 -74.35 -10.52 15.28
C PHE A 488 -74.90 -11.74 16.05
N THR A 489 -75.60 -11.50 17.18
CA THR A 489 -76.28 -12.54 17.95
C THR A 489 -77.78 -12.34 17.86
N SER A 490 -78.46 -13.20 17.06
CA SER A 490 -79.91 -13.18 16.94
C SER A 490 -80.60 -13.92 18.08
N GLN A 491 -79.98 -14.94 18.62
CA GLN A 491 -80.50 -15.75 19.73
C GLN A 491 -79.28 -16.30 20.50
N GLY A 492 -79.33 -16.31 21.85
CA GLY A 492 -78.31 -16.86 22.72
C GLY A 492 -77.86 -15.92 23.81
N GLU A 493 -76.53 -15.89 24.10
CA GLU A 493 -75.96 -15.17 25.24
C GLU A 493 -74.82 -14.25 24.82
N ILE A 494 -74.76 -13.07 25.44
CA ILE A 494 -73.63 -12.17 25.38
C ILE A 494 -73.08 -12.03 26.81
N GLN A 495 -71.79 -12.29 26.97
CA GLN A 495 -71.06 -12.18 28.24
C GLN A 495 -70.04 -11.06 28.13
N ILE A 496 -70.06 -10.16 29.10
CA ILE A 496 -69.02 -9.15 29.28
C ILE A 496 -68.29 -9.40 30.61
N GLY A 497 -66.97 -9.22 30.59
CA GLY A 497 -66.21 -9.43 31.82
C GLY A 497 -64.79 -8.84 31.77
N TYR A 498 -64.16 -8.80 32.92
CA TYR A 498 -62.73 -8.46 32.99
C TYR A 498 -62.10 -9.21 34.17
N ARG A 499 -60.79 -9.48 34.01
CA ARG A 499 -59.98 -10.17 35.03
C ARG A 499 -58.54 -9.69 35.00
N LEU A 500 -57.77 -10.02 36.02
CA LEU A 500 -56.32 -9.92 35.94
C LEU A 500 -55.76 -11.05 35.08
N GLN A 501 -55.02 -10.72 34.06
CA GLN A 501 -54.24 -11.69 33.28
C GLN A 501 -52.95 -12.03 34.03
N ASP A 502 -52.30 -11.01 34.58
CA ASP A 502 -51.12 -11.08 35.42
C ASP A 502 -51.09 -9.90 36.42
N ALA A 503 -50.03 -9.75 37.22
CA ALA A 503 -49.89 -8.70 38.22
C ALA A 503 -49.96 -7.25 37.65
N HIS A 504 -49.74 -7.08 36.35
CA HIS A 504 -49.63 -5.77 35.71
C HIS A 504 -50.56 -5.56 34.52
N THR A 505 -51.46 -6.53 34.24
CA THR A 505 -52.27 -6.54 33.02
C THR A 505 -53.72 -6.88 33.36
N LEU A 506 -54.63 -5.99 32.99
CA LEU A 506 -56.08 -6.25 32.99
C LEU A 506 -56.48 -6.81 31.64
N TYR A 507 -57.28 -7.88 31.60
CA TYR A 507 -57.86 -8.49 30.45
C TYR A 507 -59.37 -8.27 30.44
N PHE A 508 -59.90 -7.59 29.43
CA PHE A 508 -61.29 -7.33 29.16
C PHE A 508 -61.78 -8.19 28.00
N TYR A 509 -63.00 -8.66 28.05
CA TYR A 509 -63.58 -9.42 26.97
C TYR A 509 -65.07 -9.21 26.80
N VAL A 510 -65.55 -9.40 25.59
CA VAL A 510 -66.93 -9.49 25.18
C VAL A 510 -67.06 -10.79 24.40
N SER A 511 -67.84 -11.74 24.92
CA SER A 511 -68.11 -13.05 24.32
C SER A 511 -69.55 -13.07 23.83
N ASP A 512 -69.79 -13.57 22.63
CA ASP A 512 -71.13 -13.78 22.03
C ASP A 512 -71.27 -15.19 21.49
N THR A 513 -72.49 -15.71 21.41
CA THR A 513 -72.87 -16.98 20.80
C THR A 513 -73.48 -16.77 19.41
N GLY A 514 -73.07 -15.71 18.72
CA GLY A 514 -73.61 -15.34 17.40
C GLY A 514 -73.05 -16.17 16.23
N CYS A 515 -73.12 -15.61 15.06
CA CYS A 515 -72.70 -16.30 13.83
C CYS A 515 -71.23 -16.68 13.74
N GLY A 516 -70.35 -16.05 14.55
CA GLY A 516 -68.91 -16.23 14.50
C GLY A 516 -68.26 -15.85 13.18
N MET A 517 -66.94 -16.15 13.05
CA MET A 517 -66.11 -15.77 11.91
C MET A 517 -65.14 -16.91 11.52
N SER A 518 -64.77 -16.98 10.23
CA SER A 518 -63.68 -17.87 9.76
C SER A 518 -62.32 -17.35 10.22
N ALA A 519 -61.28 -18.23 10.15
CA ALA A 519 -59.91 -17.85 10.48
C ALA A 519 -59.38 -16.66 9.62
N GLU A 520 -59.69 -16.70 8.32
CA GLU A 520 -59.34 -15.60 7.39
C GLU A 520 -60.02 -14.27 7.78
N GLN A 521 -61.27 -14.35 8.20
CA GLN A 521 -61.99 -13.16 8.68
C GLN A 521 -61.40 -12.58 9.97
N CYS A 522 -60.94 -13.44 10.87
CA CYS A 522 -60.31 -13.02 12.11
C CYS A 522 -59.00 -12.26 11.88
N GLU A 523 -58.22 -12.65 10.84
CA GLU A 523 -56.97 -11.95 10.50
C GLU A 523 -57.20 -10.49 10.07
N HIS A 524 -58.29 -10.21 9.36
CA HIS A 524 -58.54 -8.93 8.76
C HIS A 524 -59.61 -8.10 9.46
N VAL A 525 -60.26 -8.60 10.54
CA VAL A 525 -61.40 -7.94 11.18
C VAL A 525 -61.09 -6.57 11.77
N PHE A 526 -59.83 -6.29 12.10
CA PHE A 526 -59.37 -4.99 12.58
C PHE A 526 -58.89 -4.05 11.48
N GLU A 527 -58.92 -4.49 10.22
CA GLU A 527 -58.59 -3.61 9.08
C GLU A 527 -59.72 -2.61 8.81
N ARG A 528 -59.38 -1.51 8.13
CA ARG A 528 -60.28 -0.41 7.86
C ARG A 528 -61.29 -0.78 6.78
N PHE A 529 -62.57 -0.42 6.96
CA PHE A 529 -63.68 -0.67 6.01
C PHE A 529 -63.98 -2.14 5.73
N VAL A 530 -63.49 -3.05 6.56
CA VAL A 530 -63.79 -4.47 6.43
C VAL A 530 -65.19 -4.78 6.93
N LYS A 531 -66.02 -5.37 6.07
CA LYS A 531 -67.41 -5.82 6.36
C LYS A 531 -67.58 -7.21 5.75
N TYR A 532 -67.95 -8.16 6.58
CA TYR A 532 -68.20 -9.54 6.10
C TYR A 532 -69.64 -9.82 5.76
N ASN A 533 -70.57 -8.93 6.14
CA ASN A 533 -71.98 -9.02 5.78
C ASN A 533 -72.47 -7.65 5.34
N THR A 534 -72.77 -7.49 4.05
CA THR A 534 -73.24 -6.24 3.43
C THR A 534 -74.66 -5.86 3.81
N PHE A 535 -75.45 -6.82 4.31
CA PHE A 535 -76.85 -6.57 4.76
C PHE A 535 -76.94 -6.02 6.18
N ILE A 536 -75.85 -6.11 6.92
CA ILE A 536 -75.83 -5.61 8.31
C ILE A 536 -75.14 -4.23 8.36
N GLN A 537 -75.88 -3.23 8.80
CA GLN A 537 -75.42 -1.84 8.85
C GLN A 537 -74.20 -1.63 9.74
N GLY A 538 -73.22 -0.86 9.26
CA GLY A 538 -72.03 -0.45 10.02
C GLY A 538 -70.99 0.24 9.15
N THR A 539 -70.12 1.04 9.77
CA THR A 539 -69.09 1.87 9.09
C THR A 539 -67.87 1.08 8.63
N GLY A 540 -67.60 -0.10 9.23
CA GLY A 540 -66.36 -0.86 9.03
C GLY A 540 -65.12 -0.19 9.63
N LEU A 541 -65.29 0.90 10.39
CA LEU A 541 -64.20 1.63 11.07
C LEU A 541 -64.13 1.33 12.57
N GLY A 542 -65.23 0.87 13.20
CA GLY A 542 -65.29 0.73 14.64
C GLY A 542 -64.22 -0.15 15.26
N LEU A 543 -63.96 -1.35 14.68
CA LEU A 543 -62.95 -2.25 15.22
C LEU A 543 -61.52 -1.73 14.98
N SER A 544 -61.27 -1.09 13.85
CA SER A 544 -59.98 -0.46 13.58
C SER A 544 -59.67 0.70 14.53
N ILE A 545 -60.74 1.49 14.90
CA ILE A 545 -60.63 2.53 15.91
C ILE A 545 -60.38 1.93 17.29
N CYS A 546 -61.05 0.81 17.65
CA CYS A 546 -60.81 0.12 18.90
C CYS A 546 -59.33 -0.31 19.00
N LYS A 547 -58.78 -0.88 17.95
CA LYS A 547 -57.39 -1.27 17.88
C LYS A 547 -56.46 -0.09 18.10
N MET A 548 -56.64 1.00 17.41
CA MET A 548 -55.82 2.21 17.57
C MET A 548 -55.92 2.81 18.98
N ILE A 549 -57.12 2.84 19.60
CA ILE A 549 -57.29 3.32 20.96
C ILE A 549 -56.54 2.43 21.97
N ILE A 550 -56.72 1.12 21.88
CA ILE A 550 -56.09 0.17 22.81
C ILE A 550 -54.57 0.19 22.68
N GLU A 551 -54.01 0.17 21.44
CA GLU A 551 -52.58 0.30 21.20
C GLU A 551 -51.98 1.61 21.78
N LYS A 552 -52.70 2.72 21.65
CA LYS A 552 -52.29 4.02 22.23
C LYS A 552 -52.38 4.06 23.75
N LEU A 553 -53.29 3.29 24.35
CA LEU A 553 -53.35 3.09 25.80
C LEU A 553 -52.34 2.07 26.33
N GLY A 554 -51.51 1.50 25.43
CA GLY A 554 -50.43 0.57 25.78
C GLY A 554 -50.89 -0.87 25.97
N GLY A 555 -52.03 -1.25 25.40
CA GLY A 555 -52.60 -2.57 25.43
C GLY A 555 -52.55 -3.29 24.07
N GLU A 556 -53.11 -4.50 24.03
CA GLU A 556 -53.30 -5.33 22.84
C GLU A 556 -54.78 -5.67 22.69
N ILE A 557 -55.26 -5.82 21.46
CA ILE A 557 -56.66 -6.23 21.17
C ILE A 557 -56.62 -7.43 20.21
N GLY A 558 -57.56 -8.35 20.39
CA GLY A 558 -57.65 -9.52 19.53
C GLY A 558 -59.04 -10.14 19.51
N VAL A 559 -59.21 -11.17 18.71
CA VAL A 559 -60.44 -11.94 18.57
C VAL A 559 -60.14 -13.43 18.51
N GLN A 560 -61.03 -14.21 19.12
CA GLN A 560 -61.09 -15.68 18.95
C GLN A 560 -62.52 -15.98 18.50
N SER A 561 -62.68 -16.61 17.36
CA SER A 561 -63.99 -16.90 16.81
C SER A 561 -63.99 -18.16 15.99
N GLU A 562 -65.12 -18.85 15.94
CA GLU A 562 -65.37 -20.00 15.07
C GLU A 562 -66.76 -19.83 14.44
N SER A 563 -66.83 -20.06 13.14
CA SER A 563 -68.11 -19.89 12.38
C SER A 563 -69.20 -20.78 12.97
N GLY A 564 -70.35 -20.17 13.30
CA GLY A 564 -71.51 -20.83 13.91
C GLY A 564 -71.43 -21.07 15.43
N LYS A 565 -70.32 -20.67 16.11
CA LYS A 565 -70.15 -20.84 17.56
C LYS A 565 -70.05 -19.52 18.34
N GLY A 566 -69.91 -18.41 17.62
CA GLY A 566 -69.76 -17.08 18.25
C GLY A 566 -68.33 -16.57 18.25
N SER A 567 -68.13 -15.45 18.94
CA SER A 567 -66.84 -14.75 19.00
C SER A 567 -66.51 -14.27 20.42
N VAL A 568 -65.22 -14.20 20.72
CA VAL A 568 -64.66 -13.58 21.91
C VAL A 568 -63.72 -12.46 21.46
N PHE A 569 -64.17 -11.21 21.57
CA PHE A 569 -63.30 -10.07 21.40
C PHE A 569 -62.67 -9.70 22.73
N TRP A 570 -61.39 -9.53 22.74
CA TRP A 570 -60.65 -9.25 23.98
C TRP A 570 -59.64 -8.12 23.76
N PHE A 571 -59.29 -7.44 24.83
CA PHE A 571 -58.18 -6.51 24.86
C PHE A 571 -57.54 -6.47 26.24
N THR A 572 -56.29 -6.04 26.26
CA THR A 572 -55.52 -5.87 27.49
C THR A 572 -55.21 -4.40 27.76
N LEU A 573 -55.04 -4.04 29.03
CA LEU A 573 -54.57 -2.73 29.44
C LEU A 573 -53.56 -2.83 30.55
N PRO A 574 -52.54 -1.96 30.61
CA PRO A 574 -51.61 -1.90 31.73
C PRO A 574 -52.33 -1.63 33.06
N TYR A 575 -52.06 -2.45 34.04
CA TYR A 575 -52.56 -2.31 35.40
C TYR A 575 -51.45 -1.98 36.38
N ARG A 576 -51.58 -0.86 37.06
CA ARG A 576 -50.77 -0.57 38.24
C ARG A 576 -51.73 -0.48 39.41
N ALA A 577 -51.66 -1.45 40.33
CA ALA A 577 -52.43 -1.35 41.57
C ALA A 577 -52.05 -0.04 42.25
N SER A 578 -53.06 0.80 42.51
CA SER A 578 -52.85 1.94 43.41
C SER A 578 -52.41 1.38 44.74
N ALA A 579 -51.17 1.66 45.15
CA ALA A 579 -50.75 1.37 46.52
C ALA A 579 -51.81 2.05 47.42
N SER A 580 -52.53 1.25 48.16
CA SER A 580 -53.41 1.75 49.20
C SER A 580 -52.56 2.58 50.17
N LEU A 581 -52.84 3.91 50.21
CA LEU A 581 -52.38 4.81 51.25
C LEU A 581 -52.85 4.34 52.59
#